data_a7c8ae1bf7cfa7be534082742a52f3d0
#
_entry.id   a7c8ae1bf7cfa7be534082742a52f3d0
#
_cell.length_a   1.000
_cell.length_b   1.000
_cell.length_c   1.000
_cell.angle_alpha   90.00
_cell.angle_beta   90.00
_cell.angle_gamma   90.00
#
_symmetry.space_group_name_H-M   'P 1'
#
loop_
_entity.id
_entity.type
_entity.pdbx_description
1 polymer ?
#
loop_
_entity_poly.entity_id
_entity_poly.type
_entity_poly.pdbx_seq_one_letter_code
_entity_poly.pdbx_strand_id
1 'polypeptide(L)'
;MEVQSNMKNNTFKEYIAPVVVLVAICLVVTGILAFVNSITAPIIEENAIKTANEARAELLPAADSFTAYDGELAVVTDGQIFVTECYIADNGSGMVVTVKTKSFGGLLTEMIGLDNTGAITGVKVTAHGDTPGLGTKAHDAGYLTQYVGLTEATDVTAKGDANV
;
A
#
# COMPACT_ATOMS: atom_id res chain seq x y z
N MET A 1 1.80 -33.44 -58.26
CA MET A 1 1.05 -32.41 -57.53
C MET A 1 0.71 -32.83 -56.09
N GLU A 2 0.49 -34.08 -55.76
CA GLU A 2 0.14 -34.58 -54.42
C GLU A 2 1.26 -34.42 -53.37
N VAL A 3 2.53 -34.60 -53.73
CA VAL A 3 3.68 -34.55 -52.80
C VAL A 3 3.88 -33.13 -52.24
N GLN A 4 3.62 -32.07 -53.01
CA GLN A 4 3.75 -30.69 -52.51
C GLN A 4 2.59 -30.29 -51.56
N SER A 5 1.40 -30.84 -51.76
CA SER A 5 0.25 -30.61 -50.88
C SER A 5 0.46 -31.26 -49.50
N ASN A 6 1.08 -32.43 -49.47
CA ASN A 6 1.30 -33.19 -48.25
C ASN A 6 2.43 -32.56 -47.38
N MET A 7 3.47 -31.99 -47.99
CA MET A 7 4.50 -31.26 -47.24
C MET A 7 3.98 -29.98 -46.58
N LYS A 8 3.11 -29.22 -47.27
CA LYS A 8 2.51 -28.00 -46.75
C LYS A 8 1.57 -28.26 -45.55
N ASN A 9 0.84 -29.37 -45.58
CA ASN A 9 -0.04 -29.79 -44.50
C ASN A 9 0.75 -30.29 -43.24
N ASN A 10 1.89 -30.92 -43.45
CA ASN A 10 2.74 -31.37 -42.32
C ASN A 10 3.41 -30.18 -41.63
N THR A 11 3.92 -29.19 -42.35
CA THR A 11 4.53 -27.97 -41.80
C THR A 11 3.51 -27.17 -40.98
N PHE A 12 2.27 -27.07 -41.45
CA PHE A 12 1.20 -26.36 -40.73
C PHE A 12 0.87 -27.07 -39.42
N LYS A 13 0.71 -28.40 -39.41
CA LYS A 13 0.40 -29.17 -38.18
C LYS A 13 1.57 -29.19 -37.20
N GLU A 14 2.79 -29.23 -37.69
CA GLU A 14 3.98 -29.42 -36.87
C GLU A 14 4.48 -28.14 -36.20
N TYR A 15 4.37 -26.99 -36.88
CA TYR A 15 4.91 -25.71 -36.40
C TYR A 15 3.88 -24.63 -36.16
N ILE A 16 2.87 -24.50 -37.01
CA ILE A 16 1.91 -23.39 -36.94
C ILE A 16 0.77 -23.71 -35.95
N ALA A 17 0.23 -24.93 -35.99
CA ALA A 17 -0.90 -25.30 -35.13
C ALA A 17 -0.58 -25.16 -33.62
N PRO A 18 0.59 -25.60 -33.10
CA PRO A 18 0.94 -25.39 -31.69
C PRO A 18 1.04 -23.90 -31.32
N VAL A 19 1.56 -23.07 -32.24
CA VAL A 19 1.67 -21.61 -32.01
C VAL A 19 0.29 -20.97 -31.92
N VAL A 20 -0.61 -21.33 -32.85
CA VAL A 20 -1.98 -20.80 -32.85
C VAL A 20 -2.75 -21.23 -31.59
N VAL A 21 -2.60 -22.47 -31.15
CA VAL A 21 -3.20 -22.96 -29.91
C VAL A 21 -2.66 -22.21 -28.71
N LEU A 22 -1.34 -21.99 -28.64
CA LEU A 22 -0.73 -21.23 -27.56
C LEU A 22 -1.26 -19.80 -27.49
N VAL A 23 -1.30 -19.10 -28.64
CA VAL A 23 -1.85 -17.75 -28.74
C VAL A 23 -3.33 -17.72 -28.32
N ALA A 24 -4.12 -18.69 -28.75
CA ALA A 24 -5.53 -18.80 -28.37
C ALA A 24 -5.71 -18.95 -26.86
N ILE A 25 -4.91 -19.82 -26.22
CA ILE A 25 -4.94 -20.00 -24.77
C ILE A 25 -4.54 -18.70 -24.05
N CYS A 26 -3.47 -18.03 -24.50
CA CYS A 26 -3.05 -16.74 -23.92
C CYS A 26 -4.16 -15.69 -24.01
N LEU A 27 -4.84 -15.57 -25.15
CA LEU A 27 -5.93 -14.61 -25.33
C LEU A 27 -7.12 -14.92 -24.43
N VAL A 28 -7.51 -16.19 -24.29
CA VAL A 28 -8.60 -16.60 -23.40
C VAL A 28 -8.26 -16.30 -21.96
N VAL A 29 -7.07 -16.68 -21.49
CA VAL A 29 -6.64 -16.46 -20.10
C VAL A 29 -6.55 -14.94 -19.82
N THR A 30 -5.94 -14.17 -20.71
CA THR A 30 -5.84 -12.72 -20.55
C THR A 30 -7.21 -12.05 -20.54
N GLY A 31 -8.12 -12.50 -21.40
CA GLY A 31 -9.50 -12.01 -21.41
C GLY A 31 -10.25 -12.27 -20.10
N ILE A 32 -10.11 -13.46 -19.55
CA ILE A 32 -10.72 -13.82 -18.26
C ILE A 32 -10.12 -12.96 -17.14
N LEU A 33 -8.79 -12.81 -17.09
CA LEU A 33 -8.13 -11.98 -16.07
C LEU A 33 -8.55 -10.51 -16.19
N ALA A 34 -8.63 -9.96 -17.40
CA ALA A 34 -9.09 -8.59 -17.60
C ALA A 34 -10.54 -8.40 -17.16
N PHE A 35 -11.41 -9.37 -17.44
CA PHE A 35 -12.80 -9.34 -17.01
C PHE A 35 -12.94 -9.41 -15.50
N VAL A 36 -12.25 -10.31 -14.82
CA VAL A 36 -12.24 -10.40 -13.36
C VAL A 36 -11.69 -9.10 -12.75
N ASN A 37 -10.59 -8.58 -13.27
CA ASN A 37 -10.01 -7.33 -12.79
C ASN A 37 -10.97 -6.14 -12.92
N SER A 38 -11.73 -6.05 -14.01
CA SER A 38 -12.68 -4.94 -14.22
C SER A 38 -13.81 -4.92 -13.17
N ILE A 39 -14.18 -6.07 -12.63
CA ILE A 39 -15.20 -6.18 -11.57
C ILE A 39 -14.56 -5.96 -10.19
N THR A 40 -13.35 -6.46 -9.99
CA THR A 40 -12.70 -6.50 -8.67
C THR A 40 -12.03 -5.17 -8.32
N ALA A 41 -11.47 -4.47 -9.31
CA ALA A 41 -10.75 -3.20 -9.08
C ALA A 41 -11.58 -2.15 -8.33
N PRO A 42 -12.83 -1.84 -8.72
CA PRO A 42 -13.63 -0.85 -7.99
C PRO A 42 -13.95 -1.27 -6.55
N ILE A 43 -14.16 -2.56 -6.31
CA ILE A 43 -14.43 -3.10 -4.97
C ILE A 43 -13.19 -2.99 -4.07
N ILE A 44 -12.01 -3.24 -4.64
CA ILE A 44 -10.73 -3.09 -3.92
C ILE A 44 -10.52 -1.63 -3.54
N GLU A 45 -10.78 -0.70 -4.47
CA GLU A 45 -10.62 0.73 -4.23
C GLU A 45 -11.59 1.24 -3.15
N GLU A 46 -12.86 0.86 -3.22
CA GLU A 46 -13.86 1.21 -2.19
C GLU A 46 -13.48 0.68 -0.81
N ASN A 47 -13.05 -0.58 -0.73
CA ASN A 47 -12.59 -1.19 0.52
C ASN A 47 -11.31 -0.51 1.05
N ALA A 48 -10.39 -0.12 0.18
CA ALA A 48 -9.18 0.59 0.58
C ALA A 48 -9.50 1.96 1.18
N ILE A 49 -10.41 2.71 0.56
CA ILE A 49 -10.87 4.01 1.08
C ILE A 49 -11.56 3.83 2.43
N LYS A 50 -12.45 2.84 2.56
CA LYS A 50 -13.14 2.53 3.80
C LYS A 50 -12.15 2.20 4.93
N THR A 51 -11.23 1.28 4.67
CA THR A 51 -10.20 0.88 5.64
C THR A 51 -9.31 2.07 6.04
N ALA A 52 -8.95 2.94 5.10
CA ALA A 52 -8.19 4.14 5.38
C ALA A 52 -8.97 5.13 6.27
N ASN A 53 -10.27 5.32 6.02
CA ASN A 53 -11.12 6.18 6.84
C ASN A 53 -11.29 5.62 8.26
N GLU A 54 -11.48 4.31 8.41
CA GLU A 54 -11.52 3.64 9.71
C GLU A 54 -10.21 3.81 10.48
N ALA A 55 -9.07 3.66 9.79
CA ALA A 55 -7.76 3.89 10.39
C ALA A 55 -7.56 5.35 10.85
N ARG A 56 -8.02 6.33 10.05
CA ARG A 56 -7.96 7.76 10.44
C ARG A 56 -8.79 8.04 11.69
N ALA A 57 -10.02 7.51 11.76
CA ALA A 57 -10.89 7.66 12.91
C ALA A 57 -10.31 7.00 14.17
N GLU A 58 -9.62 5.87 14.02
CA GLU A 58 -8.93 5.20 15.13
C GLU A 58 -7.72 6.02 15.64
N LEU A 59 -6.95 6.61 14.73
CA LEU A 59 -5.74 7.38 15.06
C LEU A 59 -6.05 8.77 15.63
N LEU A 60 -7.17 9.38 15.25
CA LEU A 60 -7.61 10.67 15.75
C LEU A 60 -9.11 10.62 16.10
N PRO A 61 -9.48 9.99 17.23
CA PRO A 61 -10.89 9.82 17.62
C PRO A 61 -11.62 11.13 17.92
N ALA A 62 -10.89 12.23 18.14
CA ALA A 62 -11.44 13.56 18.38
C ALA A 62 -11.93 14.25 17.09
N ALA A 63 -11.63 13.69 15.90
CA ALA A 63 -12.02 14.24 14.62
C ALA A 63 -13.45 13.81 14.25
N ASP A 64 -14.26 14.75 13.76
CA ASP A 64 -15.61 14.46 13.24
C ASP A 64 -15.56 14.04 11.77
N SER A 65 -14.70 14.68 10.98
CA SER A 65 -14.49 14.43 9.56
C SER A 65 -13.10 14.88 9.13
N PHE A 66 -12.68 14.46 7.94
CA PHE A 66 -11.34 14.71 7.42
C PHE A 66 -11.40 15.29 6.00
N THR A 67 -10.68 16.37 5.76
CA THR A 67 -10.45 16.93 4.43
C THR A 67 -9.01 16.69 3.99
N ALA A 68 -8.84 16.24 2.74
CA ALA A 68 -7.51 16.04 2.16
C ALA A 68 -6.78 17.38 2.02
N TYR A 69 -5.50 17.40 2.39
CA TYR A 69 -4.64 18.57 2.22
C TYR A 69 -4.04 18.55 0.81
N ASP A 70 -4.37 19.58 0.02
CA ASP A 70 -3.91 19.71 -1.37
C ASP A 70 -2.61 20.53 -1.52
N GLY A 71 -1.94 20.87 -0.40
CA GLY A 71 -0.69 21.60 -0.40
C GLY A 71 0.52 20.73 -0.69
N GLU A 72 1.69 21.37 -0.76
CA GLU A 72 2.97 20.69 -0.96
C GLU A 72 3.31 19.84 0.26
N LEU A 73 3.49 18.54 0.06
CA LEU A 73 3.86 17.60 1.11
C LEU A 73 5.38 17.52 1.24
N ALA A 74 5.86 17.56 2.47
CA ALA A 74 7.29 17.52 2.74
C ALA A 74 7.91 16.17 2.38
N VAL A 75 8.98 16.18 1.60
CA VAL A 75 9.89 15.06 1.42
C VAL A 75 10.99 15.17 2.48
N VAL A 76 10.96 14.30 3.47
CA VAL A 76 11.82 14.45 4.67
C VAL A 76 13.24 13.98 4.43
N THR A 77 13.48 13.02 3.53
CA THR A 77 14.82 12.49 3.27
C THR A 77 14.91 11.89 1.88
N ASP A 78 16.02 12.13 1.20
CA ASP A 78 16.37 11.62 -0.13
C ASP A 78 15.89 10.18 -0.40
N GLY A 79 14.68 10.05 -0.98
CA GLY A 79 14.14 8.82 -1.53
C GLY A 79 13.82 7.69 -0.55
N GLN A 80 13.89 7.92 0.77
CA GLN A 80 13.66 6.89 1.77
C GLN A 80 12.42 7.14 2.64
N ILE A 81 12.07 8.38 2.94
CA ILE A 81 10.92 8.75 3.75
C ILE A 81 10.18 9.89 3.05
N PHE A 82 8.92 9.67 2.71
CA PHE A 82 8.08 10.68 2.07
C PHE A 82 6.66 10.61 2.57
N VAL A 83 6.11 11.79 2.81
CA VAL A 83 4.69 11.96 3.10
C VAL A 83 3.93 11.81 1.79
N THR A 84 2.97 10.92 1.73
CA THR A 84 2.16 10.67 0.53
C THR A 84 0.80 11.33 0.59
N GLU A 85 0.23 11.43 1.79
CA GLU A 85 -1.09 12.01 2.02
C GLU A 85 -1.11 12.71 3.38
N CYS A 86 -1.88 13.78 3.47
CA CYS A 86 -2.21 14.44 4.72
C CYS A 86 -3.70 14.75 4.74
N TYR A 87 -4.37 14.43 5.83
CA TYR A 87 -5.78 14.70 6.06
C TYR A 87 -5.93 15.53 7.32
N ILE A 88 -6.57 16.67 7.20
CA ILE A 88 -6.81 17.60 8.31
C ILE A 88 -8.20 17.35 8.87
N ALA A 89 -8.33 17.29 10.18
CA ALA A 89 -9.61 17.19 10.85
C ALA A 89 -10.39 18.53 10.72
N ASP A 90 -11.62 18.47 10.22
CA ASP A 90 -12.43 19.69 9.94
C ASP A 90 -12.78 20.47 11.21
N ASN A 91 -12.82 19.81 12.37
CA ASN A 91 -13.01 20.44 13.67
C ASN A 91 -11.72 21.00 14.30
N GLY A 92 -10.60 20.96 13.60
CA GLY A 92 -9.32 21.46 14.06
C GLY A 92 -8.65 20.64 15.17
N SER A 93 -9.11 19.40 15.41
CA SER A 93 -8.53 18.54 16.47
C SER A 93 -7.13 18.03 16.12
N GLY A 94 -6.73 18.08 14.85
CA GLY A 94 -5.41 17.65 14.42
C GLY A 94 -5.38 17.21 12.96
N MET A 95 -4.45 16.31 12.64
CA MET A 95 -4.28 15.76 11.29
C MET A 95 -3.84 14.30 11.33
N VAL A 96 -4.05 13.60 10.22
CA VAL A 96 -3.50 12.25 10.00
C VAL A 96 -2.63 12.28 8.76
N VAL A 97 -1.39 11.85 8.90
CA VAL A 97 -0.37 11.85 7.85
C VAL A 97 -0.07 10.41 7.44
N THR A 98 -0.06 10.14 6.14
CA THR A 98 0.38 8.86 5.58
C THR A 98 1.82 8.99 5.10
N VAL A 99 2.69 8.17 5.67
CA VAL A 99 4.13 8.17 5.39
C VAL A 99 4.50 6.85 4.73
N LYS A 100 5.36 6.92 3.72
CA LYS A 100 6.03 5.74 3.16
C LYS A 100 7.50 5.78 3.51
N THR A 101 7.99 4.66 4.03
CA THR A 101 9.39 4.46 4.38
C THR A 101 9.86 3.11 3.89
N LYS A 102 11.17 2.89 3.91
CA LYS A 102 11.76 1.63 3.51
C LYS A 102 11.92 0.73 4.73
N SER A 103 11.27 -0.42 4.71
CA SER A 103 11.47 -1.52 5.63
C SER A 103 12.39 -2.60 5.05
N PHE A 104 12.70 -3.63 5.83
CA PHE A 104 13.51 -4.76 5.40
C PHE A 104 12.83 -5.57 4.28
N GLY A 105 11.51 -5.68 4.31
CA GLY A 105 10.69 -6.38 3.31
C GLY A 105 10.26 -5.53 2.12
N GLY A 106 10.66 -4.25 2.05
CA GLY A 106 10.29 -3.34 0.98
C GLY A 106 9.72 -2.03 1.48
N LEU A 107 8.72 -1.49 0.76
CA LEU A 107 8.04 -0.28 1.20
C LEU A 107 7.07 -0.59 2.35
N LEU A 108 7.20 0.20 3.41
CA LEU A 108 6.30 0.27 4.54
C LEU A 108 5.42 1.50 4.39
N THR A 109 4.12 1.35 4.58
CA THR A 109 3.18 2.47 4.63
C THR A 109 2.59 2.53 6.03
N GLU A 110 2.72 3.67 6.67
CA GLU A 110 2.18 3.92 8.01
C GLU A 110 1.36 5.19 8.05
N MET A 111 0.37 5.21 8.91
CA MET A 111 -0.45 6.38 9.22
C MET A 111 -0.14 6.84 10.63
N ILE A 112 0.05 8.14 10.79
CA ILE A 112 0.37 8.80 12.05
C ILE A 112 -0.69 9.85 12.33
N GLY A 113 -1.40 9.71 13.43
CA GLY A 113 -2.30 10.74 13.94
C GLY A 113 -1.53 11.76 14.76
N LEU A 114 -1.80 13.03 14.55
CA LEU A 114 -1.24 14.16 15.29
C LEU A 114 -2.37 15.03 15.81
N ASP A 115 -2.33 15.42 17.05
CA ASP A 115 -3.27 16.40 17.59
C ASP A 115 -2.89 17.85 17.18
N ASN A 116 -3.68 18.82 17.62
CA ASN A 116 -3.47 20.24 17.33
C ASN A 116 -2.22 20.82 18.00
N THR A 117 -1.58 20.12 18.93
CA THR A 117 -0.31 20.50 19.56
C THR A 117 0.90 19.87 18.87
N GLY A 118 0.65 18.96 17.90
CA GLY A 118 1.67 18.18 17.20
C GLY A 118 2.06 16.90 17.95
N ALA A 119 1.35 16.54 19.03
CA ALA A 119 1.61 15.29 19.72
C ALA A 119 1.01 14.11 18.94
N ILE A 120 1.75 13.01 18.90
CA ILE A 120 1.30 11.76 18.25
C ILE A 120 0.15 11.17 19.05
N THR A 121 -1.01 11.00 18.42
CA THR A 121 -2.19 10.36 18.99
C THR A 121 -2.21 8.86 18.75
N GLY A 122 -1.57 8.41 17.69
CA GLY A 122 -1.44 7.00 17.35
C GLY A 122 -0.61 6.78 16.11
N VAL A 123 -0.09 5.57 15.95
CA VAL A 123 0.64 5.11 14.77
C VAL A 123 0.08 3.76 14.34
N LYS A 124 -0.16 3.58 13.05
CA LYS A 124 -0.69 2.35 12.49
C LYS A 124 -0.02 2.02 11.16
N VAL A 125 0.54 0.82 11.05
CA VAL A 125 1.04 0.31 9.76
C VAL A 125 -0.13 -0.22 8.94
N THR A 126 -0.28 0.29 7.72
CA THR A 126 -1.39 -0.06 6.82
C THR A 126 -0.96 -0.98 5.68
N ALA A 127 0.32 -0.94 5.28
CA ALA A 127 0.85 -1.87 4.29
C ALA A 127 2.34 -2.12 4.53
N HIS A 128 2.78 -3.36 4.37
CA HIS A 128 4.17 -3.78 4.51
C HIS A 128 4.46 -5.04 3.70
N GLY A 129 5.74 -5.25 3.37
CA GLY A 129 6.25 -6.49 2.77
C GLY A 129 7.06 -7.35 3.73
N ASP A 130 7.05 -7.05 5.02
CA ASP A 130 7.88 -7.71 6.01
C ASP A 130 7.42 -9.13 6.34
N THR A 131 8.38 -9.98 6.74
CA THR A 131 8.11 -11.38 7.07
C THR A 131 7.25 -11.50 8.33
N PRO A 132 6.11 -12.21 8.27
CA PRO A 132 5.26 -12.46 9.42
C PRO A 132 6.02 -13.08 10.59
N GLY A 133 5.79 -12.54 11.80
CA GLY A 133 6.39 -13.05 13.05
C GLY A 133 7.84 -12.64 13.29
N LEU A 134 8.51 -12.01 12.31
CA LEU A 134 9.86 -11.48 12.45
C LEU A 134 9.85 -9.95 12.27
N GLY A 135 9.67 -9.46 11.05
CA GLY A 135 9.62 -8.03 10.76
C GLY A 135 8.34 -7.37 11.28
N THR A 136 7.22 -8.10 11.29
CA THR A 136 5.92 -7.59 11.75
C THR A 136 5.85 -7.32 13.26
N LYS A 137 6.83 -7.73 14.06
CA LYS A 137 6.86 -7.40 15.50
C LYS A 137 6.96 -5.89 15.75
N ALA A 138 7.65 -5.16 14.90
CA ALA A 138 7.74 -3.70 14.98
C ALA A 138 6.43 -3.00 14.56
N HIS A 139 5.52 -3.72 13.90
CA HIS A 139 4.20 -3.22 13.46
C HIS A 139 3.09 -3.54 14.47
N ASP A 140 3.42 -4.26 15.53
CA ASP A 140 2.46 -4.59 16.59
C ASP A 140 1.96 -3.30 17.24
N ALA A 141 0.65 -3.18 17.39
CA ALA A 141 0.02 -2.02 18.01
C ALA A 141 0.55 -1.79 19.45
N GLY A 142 0.87 -2.86 20.17
CA GLY A 142 1.49 -2.77 21.50
C GLY A 142 2.88 -2.13 21.50
N TYR A 143 3.65 -2.34 20.43
CA TYR A 143 4.95 -1.71 20.25
C TYR A 143 4.83 -0.24 19.83
N LEU A 144 3.86 0.07 18.95
CA LEU A 144 3.68 1.41 18.43
C LEU A 144 3.09 2.41 19.44
N THR A 145 2.46 1.93 20.52
CA THR A 145 1.91 2.81 21.59
C THR A 145 2.96 3.62 22.30
N GLN A 146 4.23 3.22 22.29
CA GLN A 146 5.32 3.98 22.89
C GLN A 146 5.53 5.37 22.28
N TYR A 147 5.10 5.58 21.04
CA TYR A 147 5.22 6.86 20.35
C TYR A 147 4.08 7.84 20.68
N VAL A 148 3.00 7.36 21.32
CA VAL A 148 1.85 8.19 21.65
C VAL A 148 2.23 9.24 22.71
N GLY A 149 1.87 10.49 22.45
CA GLY A 149 2.16 11.63 23.31
C GLY A 149 3.51 12.31 23.06
N LEU A 150 4.33 11.78 22.15
CA LEU A 150 5.57 12.46 21.75
C LEU A 150 5.25 13.65 20.84
N THR A 151 5.85 14.82 21.12
CA THR A 151 5.73 16.03 20.30
C THR A 151 6.97 16.30 19.47
N GLU A 152 8.11 15.74 19.88
CA GLU A 152 9.38 15.82 19.15
C GLU A 152 9.96 14.40 19.05
N ALA A 153 10.33 14.00 17.84
CA ALA A 153 11.19 12.84 17.63
C ALA A 153 12.62 13.25 18.01
N THR A 154 12.92 13.31 19.29
CA THR A 154 14.29 13.27 19.76
C THR A 154 14.89 11.96 19.26
N ASP A 155 16.20 11.94 18.99
CA ASP A 155 16.97 10.85 18.40
C ASP A 155 16.64 9.46 18.96
N VAL A 156 15.47 8.93 18.60
CA VAL A 156 15.08 7.54 18.88
C VAL A 156 15.78 6.66 17.85
N THR A 157 17.09 6.50 18.02
CA THR A 157 17.94 5.80 17.05
C THR A 157 18.29 4.38 17.48
N ALA A 158 18.10 4.03 18.75
CA ALA A 158 18.47 2.74 19.29
C ALA A 158 17.42 2.19 20.29
N LYS A 159 17.42 0.87 20.42
CA LYS A 159 16.62 0.20 21.45
C LYS A 159 17.05 0.68 22.84
N GLY A 160 16.14 1.29 23.57
CA GLY A 160 16.37 1.90 24.86
C GLY A 160 16.33 3.43 24.85
N ASP A 161 16.25 4.06 23.67
CA ASP A 161 15.98 5.48 23.54
C ASP A 161 14.47 5.72 23.65
N ALA A 162 14.08 6.83 24.18
CA ALA A 162 12.69 7.13 24.53
C ALA A 162 12.09 6.08 25.48
N ASN A 163 10.90 5.59 25.21
CA ASN A 163 10.16 4.62 26.02
C ASN A 163 10.22 3.19 25.45
N VAL A 164 11.23 2.89 24.62
CA VAL A 164 11.39 1.58 23.95
C VAL A 164 11.95 0.51 24.90
#